data_350cbf3b1a96c93cd7439cbcb2c72865
#
_entry.id   350cbf3b1a96c93cd7439cbcb2c72865
#
_cell.length_a   1.000
_cell.length_b   1.000
_cell.length_c   1.000
_cell.angle_alpha   90.00
_cell.angle_beta   90.00
_cell.angle_gamma   90.00
#
_symmetry.space_group_name_H-M   'P 1'
#
loop_
_entity.id
_entity.type
_entity.pdbx_description
1 polymer ?
#
loop_
_entity_poly.entity_id
_entity_poly.type
_entity_poly.pdbx_seq_one_letter_code
_entity_poly.pdbx_strand_id
1 'polypeptide(L)'
;MASQQLDGKYISLIWSKGMRKRKCLIAGNWKMNGTLESLSEIVKIDKASVQLDSDLVLCVPNTIIHAASEKITSTKLLIGAQNCHQEENGAFTGDISAKMLKNVGAKIIIVGHSERRFECGETSSLVEKKAAASIRMGLPTIICIGETEEQKIKGETETVVCSQLERSMPDASNDLNTIIAYEPVWAIGTGKVPTLEDIAHVHRRIRNVLKQEKGKDISQKMRILYGGSVKPDNAKEIFSLEDVDGALVGGASLKADDFINIAKKAQTRCS
;
A
#
# COMPACT_ATOMS: atom_id res chain seq x y z
N MET A 1 -21.62 -16.30 -17.60
CA MET A 1 -20.28 -16.22 -18.24
C MET A 1 -19.86 -14.80 -18.67
N ALA A 2 -20.60 -13.74 -18.31
CA ALA A 2 -20.27 -12.35 -18.72
C ALA A 2 -19.53 -11.51 -17.65
N SER A 3 -19.40 -12.01 -16.43
CA SER A 3 -18.78 -11.25 -15.31
C SER A 3 -17.25 -11.34 -15.20
N GLN A 4 -16.63 -12.34 -15.77
CA GLN A 4 -15.15 -12.54 -15.67
C GLN A 4 -14.33 -11.64 -16.61
N GLN A 5 -14.94 -11.10 -17.68
CA GLN A 5 -14.22 -10.25 -18.65
C GLN A 5 -14.17 -8.76 -18.27
N LEU A 6 -15.00 -8.32 -17.31
CA LEU A 6 -15.02 -6.92 -16.85
C LEU A 6 -13.93 -6.61 -15.80
N ASP A 7 -13.57 -7.59 -14.97
CA ASP A 7 -12.57 -7.39 -13.90
C ASP A 7 -11.15 -7.10 -14.43
N GLY A 8 -10.75 -7.72 -15.52
CA GLY A 8 -9.43 -7.49 -16.15
C GLY A 8 -9.28 -6.10 -16.80
N LYS A 9 -10.38 -5.49 -17.27
CA LYS A 9 -10.37 -4.15 -17.85
C LYS A 9 -10.28 -3.04 -16.79
N TYR A 10 -10.86 -3.24 -15.60
CA TYR A 10 -10.78 -2.25 -14.53
C TYR A 10 -9.37 -2.13 -13.95
N ILE A 11 -8.64 -3.24 -13.80
CA ILE A 11 -7.24 -3.24 -13.36
C ILE A 11 -6.36 -2.55 -14.40
N SER A 12 -6.59 -2.76 -15.70
CA SER A 12 -5.82 -2.13 -16.77
C SER A 12 -6.09 -0.64 -16.98
N LEU A 13 -7.25 -0.13 -16.57
CA LEU A 13 -7.59 1.30 -16.63
C LEU A 13 -6.89 2.13 -15.54
N ILE A 14 -6.64 1.51 -14.39
CA ILE A 14 -5.94 2.16 -13.26
C ILE A 14 -4.43 2.21 -13.48
N TRP A 15 -3.89 1.28 -14.29
CA TRP A 15 -2.46 1.12 -14.54
C TRP A 15 -2.13 1.49 -16.00
N SER A 16 -1.90 2.77 -16.28
CA SER A 16 -1.61 3.24 -17.65
C SER A 16 -0.34 2.61 -18.21
N LYS A 17 -0.47 1.88 -19.34
CA LYS A 17 0.65 1.39 -20.16
C LYS A 17 1.34 2.59 -20.85
N GLY A 18 2.60 2.87 -20.50
CA GLY A 18 3.42 3.86 -21.21
C GLY A 18 4.77 4.10 -20.51
N MET A 19 5.79 4.54 -21.24
CA MET A 19 7.10 4.98 -20.74
C MET A 19 6.99 6.31 -19.94
N ARG A 20 6.03 6.41 -19.01
CA ARG A 20 5.85 7.55 -18.12
C ARG A 20 6.48 7.27 -16.77
N LYS A 21 6.95 8.32 -16.10
CA LYS A 21 7.27 8.27 -14.66
C LYS A 21 6.16 7.50 -13.93
N ARG A 22 6.53 6.65 -12.96
CA ARG A 22 5.57 5.88 -12.17
C ARG A 22 4.55 6.84 -11.54
N LYS A 23 3.28 6.56 -11.75
CA LYS A 23 2.19 7.35 -11.18
C LYS A 23 2.17 7.22 -9.67
N CYS A 24 2.09 8.33 -8.95
CA CYS A 24 2.03 8.34 -7.50
C CYS A 24 0.79 7.60 -6.98
N LEU A 25 0.99 6.79 -5.93
CA LEU A 25 -0.09 6.16 -5.17
C LEU A 25 -0.10 6.68 -3.73
N ILE A 26 -1.22 7.22 -3.31
CA ILE A 26 -1.44 7.61 -1.92
C ILE A 26 -2.42 6.61 -1.31
N ALA A 27 -1.92 5.74 -0.46
CA ALA A 27 -2.68 4.70 0.23
C ALA A 27 -2.88 5.10 1.70
N GLY A 28 -4.12 5.23 2.15
CA GLY A 28 -4.46 5.45 3.54
C GLY A 28 -4.63 4.10 4.25
N ASN A 29 -3.95 3.91 5.36
CA ASN A 29 -4.16 2.80 6.27
C ASN A 29 -4.87 3.32 7.53
N TRP A 30 -6.15 3.04 7.65
CA TRP A 30 -6.95 3.48 8.78
C TRP A 30 -6.63 2.74 10.07
N LYS A 31 -5.91 1.61 9.96
CA LYS A 31 -5.62 0.75 11.10
C LYS A 31 -6.92 0.34 11.80
N MET A 32 -6.93 0.22 13.13
CA MET A 32 -8.12 -0.12 13.91
C MET A 32 -8.93 1.15 14.24
N ASN A 33 -9.34 1.90 13.20
CA ASN A 33 -10.16 3.09 13.34
C ASN A 33 -11.27 3.11 12.29
N GLY A 34 -12.39 3.74 12.67
CA GLY A 34 -13.51 3.98 11.78
C GLY A 34 -14.70 3.08 12.05
N THR A 35 -15.86 3.71 12.03
CA THR A 35 -17.19 3.12 12.11
C THR A 35 -18.02 3.58 10.91
N LEU A 36 -19.30 3.22 10.84
CA LEU A 36 -20.19 3.69 9.78
C LEU A 36 -20.32 5.23 9.74
N GLU A 37 -20.14 5.91 10.84
CA GLU A 37 -20.13 7.38 10.90
C GLU A 37 -18.96 7.98 10.13
N SER A 38 -17.84 7.26 10.09
CA SER A 38 -16.62 7.68 9.38
C SER A 38 -16.75 7.66 7.86
N LEU A 39 -17.81 7.06 7.29
CA LEU A 39 -18.07 7.05 5.86
C LEU A 39 -18.18 8.45 5.27
N SER A 40 -18.54 9.46 6.07
CA SER A 40 -18.58 10.86 5.62
C SER A 40 -17.20 11.35 5.18
N GLU A 41 -16.09 10.94 5.82
CA GLU A 41 -14.74 11.28 5.41
C GLU A 41 -14.38 10.60 4.07
N ILE A 42 -14.76 9.33 3.90
CA ILE A 42 -14.55 8.60 2.63
C ILE A 42 -15.25 9.30 1.47
N VAL A 43 -16.51 9.72 1.65
CA VAL A 43 -17.27 10.46 0.62
C VAL A 43 -16.62 11.80 0.28
N LYS A 44 -16.06 12.52 1.24
CA LYS A 44 -15.31 13.76 0.96
C LYS A 44 -14.07 13.49 0.12
N ILE A 45 -13.30 12.44 0.46
CA ILE A 45 -12.12 12.04 -0.31
C ILE A 45 -12.52 11.60 -1.72
N ASP A 46 -13.60 10.82 -1.87
CA ASP A 46 -14.10 10.37 -3.16
C ASP A 46 -14.43 11.55 -4.09
N LYS A 47 -15.16 12.53 -3.58
CA LYS A 47 -15.51 13.75 -4.33
C LYS A 47 -14.28 14.55 -4.77
N ALA A 48 -13.28 14.66 -3.89
CA ALA A 48 -12.05 15.38 -4.21
C ALA A 48 -11.13 14.60 -5.19
N SER A 49 -11.21 13.27 -5.18
CA SER A 49 -10.33 12.38 -5.95
C SER A 49 -10.36 12.64 -7.45
N VAL A 50 -11.50 13.07 -7.99
CA VAL A 50 -11.68 13.33 -9.44
C VAL A 50 -10.76 14.41 -9.99
N GLN A 51 -10.29 15.32 -9.13
CA GLN A 51 -9.39 16.43 -9.47
C GLN A 51 -7.92 16.10 -9.20
N LEU A 52 -7.60 14.88 -8.75
CA LEU A 52 -6.25 14.47 -8.39
C LEU A 52 -5.67 13.55 -9.46
N ASP A 53 -4.39 13.76 -9.78
CA ASP A 53 -3.67 12.92 -10.76
C ASP A 53 -3.12 11.63 -10.15
N SER A 54 -2.89 11.61 -8.83
CA SER A 54 -2.44 10.42 -8.11
C SER A 54 -3.54 9.35 -8.01
N ASP A 55 -3.13 8.08 -7.94
CA ASP A 55 -4.04 6.99 -7.55
C ASP A 55 -4.29 7.07 -6.05
N LEU A 56 -5.55 6.85 -5.63
CA LEU A 56 -5.94 6.91 -4.23
C LEU A 56 -6.52 5.59 -3.77
N VAL A 57 -6.10 5.16 -2.59
CA VAL A 57 -6.61 3.95 -1.91
C VAL A 57 -6.88 4.28 -0.45
N LEU A 58 -7.99 3.78 0.09
CA LEU A 58 -8.24 3.75 1.53
C LEU A 58 -8.40 2.31 1.99
N CYS A 59 -7.42 1.80 2.71
CA CYS A 59 -7.48 0.50 3.39
C CYS A 59 -8.14 0.68 4.75
N VAL A 60 -9.40 0.27 4.83
CA VAL A 60 -10.27 0.45 5.99
C VAL A 60 -10.47 -0.87 6.74
N PRO A 61 -10.94 -0.86 8.00
CA PRO A 61 -11.32 -2.08 8.71
C PRO A 61 -12.34 -2.91 7.92
N ASN A 62 -12.23 -4.25 8.04
CA ASN A 62 -13.10 -5.19 7.32
C ASN A 62 -14.59 -4.92 7.56
N THR A 63 -14.95 -4.41 8.76
CA THR A 63 -16.31 -4.10 9.18
C THR A 63 -17.01 -3.04 8.34
N ILE A 64 -16.27 -2.19 7.64
CA ILE A 64 -16.83 -1.08 6.85
C ILE A 64 -16.48 -1.13 5.37
N ILE A 65 -15.73 -2.13 4.88
CA ILE A 65 -15.33 -2.22 3.46
C ILE A 65 -16.56 -2.19 2.55
N HIS A 66 -17.57 -3.02 2.82
CA HIS A 66 -18.77 -3.08 1.98
C HIS A 66 -19.50 -1.74 1.94
N ALA A 67 -19.78 -1.17 3.11
CA ALA A 67 -20.47 0.12 3.19
C ALA A 67 -19.66 1.26 2.54
N ALA A 68 -18.33 1.23 2.63
CA ALA A 68 -17.46 2.20 1.98
C ALA A 68 -17.48 2.04 0.45
N SER A 69 -17.41 0.80 -0.06
CA SER A 69 -17.44 0.53 -1.50
C SER A 69 -18.77 0.89 -2.15
N GLU A 70 -19.88 0.78 -1.43
CA GLU A 70 -21.21 1.22 -1.92
C GLU A 70 -21.38 2.75 -1.91
N LYS A 71 -20.61 3.47 -1.09
CA LYS A 71 -20.72 4.93 -0.95
C LYS A 71 -19.86 5.72 -1.93
N ILE A 72 -18.76 5.15 -2.42
CA ILE A 72 -17.91 5.82 -3.41
C ILE A 72 -18.57 5.78 -4.78
N THR A 73 -18.47 6.86 -5.53
CA THR A 73 -19.07 7.01 -6.87
C THR A 73 -18.03 7.24 -7.95
N SER A 74 -16.84 7.70 -7.57
CA SER A 74 -15.74 7.91 -8.52
C SER A 74 -14.97 6.60 -8.77
N THR A 75 -14.31 6.52 -9.92
CA THR A 75 -13.38 5.43 -10.24
C THR A 75 -11.95 5.74 -9.79
N LYS A 76 -11.74 6.88 -9.12
CA LYS A 76 -10.42 7.37 -8.72
C LYS A 76 -10.00 6.94 -7.32
N LEU A 77 -10.97 6.75 -6.43
CA LEU A 77 -10.72 6.23 -5.08
C LEU A 77 -11.03 4.73 -5.04
N LEU A 78 -10.11 3.94 -4.51
CA LEU A 78 -10.29 2.52 -4.28
C LEU A 78 -10.41 2.24 -2.79
N ILE A 79 -11.31 1.32 -2.43
CA ILE A 79 -11.39 0.77 -1.08
C ILE A 79 -10.53 -0.49 -1.01
N GLY A 80 -9.68 -0.58 0.02
CA GLY A 80 -8.80 -1.71 0.27
C GLY A 80 -9.00 -2.34 1.64
N ALA A 81 -8.35 -3.48 1.84
CA ALA A 81 -8.29 -4.18 3.11
C ALA A 81 -6.90 -4.08 3.74
N GLN A 82 -6.81 -4.34 5.05
CA GLN A 82 -5.60 -4.16 5.87
C GLN A 82 -4.85 -5.46 6.13
N ASN A 83 -5.42 -6.60 5.76
CA ASN A 83 -4.86 -7.95 5.89
C ASN A 83 -5.76 -8.95 5.18
N CYS A 84 -5.25 -10.17 4.91
CA CYS A 84 -6.06 -11.34 4.58
C CYS A 84 -5.44 -12.60 5.15
N HIS A 85 -6.22 -13.70 5.21
CA HIS A 85 -5.70 -15.04 5.47
C HIS A 85 -5.06 -15.62 4.20
N GLN A 86 -4.11 -16.56 4.37
CA GLN A 86 -3.42 -17.21 3.25
C GLN A 86 -4.30 -18.21 2.50
N GLU A 87 -5.32 -18.77 3.17
CA GLU A 87 -6.27 -19.71 2.59
C GLU A 87 -7.55 -19.00 2.14
N GLU A 88 -8.25 -19.59 1.16
CA GLU A 88 -9.52 -19.05 0.65
C GLU A 88 -10.70 -19.27 1.60
N ASN A 89 -10.69 -20.40 2.30
CA ASN A 89 -11.71 -20.82 3.25
C ASN A 89 -11.14 -21.90 4.17
N GLY A 90 -11.87 -22.28 5.22
CA GLY A 90 -11.46 -23.34 6.13
C GLY A 90 -11.82 -23.08 7.58
N ALA A 91 -11.25 -23.88 8.48
CA ALA A 91 -11.47 -23.81 9.92
C ALA A 91 -10.57 -22.71 10.56
N PHE A 92 -10.80 -21.46 10.20
CA PHE A 92 -10.04 -20.28 10.63
C PHE A 92 -11.00 -19.25 11.23
N THR A 93 -11.59 -19.58 12.35
CA THR A 93 -12.61 -18.75 13.01
C THR A 93 -12.08 -17.35 13.30
N GLY A 94 -12.76 -16.32 12.75
CA GLY A 94 -12.39 -14.91 12.89
C GLY A 94 -11.50 -14.36 11.78
N ASP A 95 -10.85 -15.21 10.97
CA ASP A 95 -10.04 -14.77 9.83
C ASP A 95 -10.90 -14.44 8.60
N ILE A 96 -10.37 -13.59 7.74
CA ILE A 96 -11.02 -13.15 6.52
C ILE A 96 -10.11 -13.42 5.33
N SER A 97 -10.60 -14.16 4.33
CA SER A 97 -9.84 -14.50 3.14
C SER A 97 -9.87 -13.39 2.09
N ALA A 98 -8.88 -13.40 1.18
CA ALA A 98 -8.85 -12.46 0.03
C ALA A 98 -10.13 -12.59 -0.85
N LYS A 99 -10.70 -13.79 -0.95
CA LYS A 99 -11.97 -14.03 -1.65
C LYS A 99 -13.14 -13.31 -1.00
N MET A 100 -13.27 -13.38 0.33
CA MET A 100 -14.31 -12.67 1.08
C MET A 100 -14.14 -11.16 0.94
N LEU A 101 -12.91 -10.64 1.02
CA LEU A 101 -12.61 -9.23 0.85
C LEU A 101 -12.97 -8.71 -0.55
N LYS A 102 -12.64 -9.47 -1.59
CA LYS A 102 -13.04 -9.16 -2.97
C LYS A 102 -14.57 -9.09 -3.11
N ASN A 103 -15.28 -10.02 -2.51
CA ASN A 103 -16.74 -10.10 -2.57
C ASN A 103 -17.43 -8.88 -1.96
N VAL A 104 -16.86 -8.32 -0.87
CA VAL A 104 -17.39 -7.12 -0.21
C VAL A 104 -16.85 -5.80 -0.79
N GLY A 105 -16.11 -5.86 -1.91
CA GLY A 105 -15.73 -4.67 -2.68
C GLY A 105 -14.28 -4.21 -2.53
N ALA A 106 -13.44 -4.89 -1.73
CA ALA A 106 -12.02 -4.55 -1.66
C ALA A 106 -11.34 -4.69 -3.04
N LYS A 107 -10.48 -3.73 -3.39
CA LYS A 107 -9.74 -3.66 -4.65
C LYS A 107 -8.23 -3.86 -4.49
N ILE A 108 -7.71 -3.83 -3.27
CA ILE A 108 -6.31 -4.00 -2.93
C ILE A 108 -6.21 -4.46 -1.47
N ILE A 109 -5.12 -5.16 -1.12
CA ILE A 109 -4.91 -5.65 0.25
C ILE A 109 -3.50 -5.25 0.74
N ILE A 110 -3.40 -4.72 1.97
CA ILE A 110 -2.12 -4.58 2.68
C ILE A 110 -1.80 -5.94 3.34
N VAL A 111 -0.54 -6.37 3.26
CA VAL A 111 -0.04 -7.55 3.99
C VAL A 111 1.30 -7.24 4.65
N GLY A 112 1.57 -7.90 5.77
CA GLY A 112 2.85 -7.79 6.46
C GLY A 112 3.14 -6.41 7.05
N HIS A 113 2.10 -5.59 7.33
CA HIS A 113 2.27 -4.32 8.03
C HIS A 113 3.06 -4.52 9.34
N SER A 114 3.91 -3.57 9.70
CA SER A 114 4.80 -3.67 10.86
C SER A 114 4.09 -4.08 12.16
N GLU A 115 2.91 -3.54 12.42
CA GLU A 115 2.09 -3.92 13.57
C GLU A 115 1.76 -5.41 13.57
N ARG A 116 1.46 -5.99 12.41
CA ARG A 116 1.15 -7.42 12.31
C ARG A 116 2.39 -8.31 12.41
N ARG A 117 3.52 -7.86 11.87
CA ARG A 117 4.80 -8.56 12.05
C ARG A 117 5.17 -8.61 13.52
N PHE A 118 5.01 -7.51 14.24
CA PHE A 118 5.37 -7.41 15.65
C PHE A 118 4.33 -8.04 16.58
N GLU A 119 3.06 -7.57 16.52
CA GLU A 119 2.02 -7.97 17.47
C GLU A 119 1.46 -9.38 17.19
N CYS A 120 1.39 -9.78 15.92
CA CYS A 120 0.81 -11.05 15.50
C CYS A 120 1.86 -12.08 15.07
N GLY A 121 3.16 -11.78 15.17
CA GLY A 121 4.24 -12.70 14.83
C GLY A 121 4.28 -13.09 13.33
N GLU A 122 3.81 -12.23 12.43
CA GLU A 122 3.80 -12.55 11.01
C GLU A 122 5.21 -12.61 10.42
N THR A 123 5.65 -13.81 10.05
CA THR A 123 6.93 -14.05 9.38
C THR A 123 6.87 -13.62 7.91
N SER A 124 8.01 -13.38 7.28
CA SER A 124 8.08 -13.05 5.85
C SER A 124 7.48 -14.16 4.98
N SER A 125 7.65 -15.43 5.34
CA SER A 125 7.03 -16.56 4.63
C SER A 125 5.49 -16.54 4.76
N LEU A 126 4.93 -16.16 5.91
CA LEU A 126 3.48 -16.01 6.04
C LEU A 126 2.97 -14.83 5.21
N VAL A 127 3.72 -13.72 5.19
CA VAL A 127 3.37 -12.54 4.37
C VAL A 127 3.39 -12.89 2.88
N GLU A 128 4.38 -13.67 2.43
CA GLU A 128 4.44 -14.19 1.06
C GLU A 128 3.16 -14.98 0.71
N LYS A 129 2.75 -15.93 1.55
CA LYS A 129 1.53 -16.73 1.32
C LYS A 129 0.26 -15.86 1.27
N LYS A 130 0.16 -14.83 2.12
CA LYS A 130 -0.95 -13.87 2.10
C LYS A 130 -0.94 -13.03 0.83
N ALA A 131 0.22 -12.55 0.39
CA ALA A 131 0.38 -11.83 -0.86
C ALA A 131 -0.01 -12.71 -2.05
N ALA A 132 0.45 -13.96 -2.08
CA ALA A 132 0.06 -14.94 -3.10
C ALA A 132 -1.46 -15.19 -3.13
N ALA A 133 -2.11 -15.28 -1.96
CA ALA A 133 -3.57 -15.42 -1.87
C ALA A 133 -4.31 -14.22 -2.46
N SER A 134 -3.86 -13.00 -2.17
CA SER A 134 -4.41 -11.76 -2.75
C SER A 134 -4.27 -11.75 -4.27
N ILE A 135 -3.06 -12.05 -4.78
CA ILE A 135 -2.76 -12.07 -6.22
C ILE A 135 -3.59 -13.13 -6.95
N ARG A 136 -3.76 -14.35 -6.38
CA ARG A 136 -4.63 -15.39 -6.95
C ARG A 136 -6.08 -14.93 -7.11
N MET A 137 -6.57 -14.08 -6.20
CA MET A 137 -7.92 -13.50 -6.31
C MET A 137 -7.97 -12.30 -7.28
N GLY A 138 -6.86 -11.93 -7.92
CA GLY A 138 -6.77 -10.78 -8.81
C GLY A 138 -6.81 -9.45 -8.05
N LEU A 139 -6.44 -9.43 -6.77
CA LEU A 139 -6.31 -8.21 -5.97
C LEU A 139 -4.83 -7.82 -5.86
N PRO A 140 -4.45 -6.63 -6.31
CA PRO A 140 -3.12 -6.09 -6.03
C PRO A 140 -2.83 -6.08 -4.53
N THR A 141 -1.54 -6.14 -4.20
CA THR A 141 -1.10 -6.25 -2.81
C THR A 141 -0.05 -5.20 -2.48
N ILE A 142 -0.21 -4.52 -1.34
CA ILE A 142 0.83 -3.67 -0.75
C ILE A 142 1.56 -4.54 0.28
N ILE A 143 2.81 -4.90 -0.01
CA ILE A 143 3.68 -5.66 0.90
C ILE A 143 4.49 -4.67 1.73
N CYS A 144 4.31 -4.69 3.05
CA CYS A 144 5.04 -3.84 3.98
C CYS A 144 6.33 -4.52 4.45
N ILE A 145 7.40 -3.75 4.44
CA ILE A 145 8.74 -4.13 4.91
C ILE A 145 9.35 -2.99 5.71
N GLY A 146 10.18 -3.29 6.69
CA GLY A 146 10.85 -2.26 7.47
C GLY A 146 11.56 -2.81 8.70
N GLU A 147 12.53 -2.05 9.18
CA GLU A 147 13.35 -2.38 10.33
C GLU A 147 12.85 -1.72 11.62
N THR A 148 13.12 -2.37 12.74
CA THR A 148 12.90 -1.84 14.09
C THR A 148 13.98 -0.84 14.48
N GLU A 149 13.76 -0.09 15.59
CA GLU A 149 14.75 0.84 16.14
C GLU A 149 16.05 0.11 16.54
N GLU A 150 15.93 -1.06 17.16
CA GLU A 150 17.08 -1.87 17.54
C GLU A 150 17.92 -2.27 16.32
N GLN A 151 17.28 -2.72 15.25
CA GLN A 151 17.96 -3.11 14.01
C GLN A 151 18.61 -1.90 13.33
N LYS A 152 17.98 -0.73 13.34
CA LYS A 152 18.58 0.51 12.84
C LYS A 152 19.84 0.88 13.63
N ILE A 153 19.76 0.86 14.96
CA ILE A 153 20.92 1.18 15.82
C ILE A 153 22.09 0.25 15.54
N LYS A 154 21.82 -1.04 15.25
CA LYS A 154 22.84 -2.03 14.88
C LYS A 154 23.38 -1.88 13.44
N GLY A 155 22.82 -0.95 12.65
CA GLY A 155 23.20 -0.77 11.25
C GLY A 155 22.67 -1.87 10.31
N GLU A 156 21.61 -2.58 10.70
CA GLU A 156 21.06 -3.74 10.00
C GLU A 156 19.94 -3.36 9.01
N THR A 157 19.60 -2.08 8.84
CA THR A 157 18.47 -1.59 8.01
C THR A 157 18.45 -2.26 6.65
N GLU A 158 19.55 -2.20 5.88
CA GLU A 158 19.56 -2.79 4.52
C GLU A 158 19.34 -4.29 4.54
N THR A 159 20.05 -5.00 5.44
CA THR A 159 19.95 -6.46 5.55
C THR A 159 18.52 -6.89 5.86
N VAL A 160 17.87 -6.22 6.81
CA VAL A 160 16.49 -6.53 7.22
C VAL A 160 15.50 -6.22 6.10
N VAL A 161 15.57 -5.02 5.53
CA VAL A 161 14.64 -4.58 4.48
C VAL A 161 14.78 -5.45 3.23
N CYS A 162 16.00 -5.74 2.77
CA CYS A 162 16.22 -6.60 1.61
C CYS A 162 15.73 -8.03 1.88
N SER A 163 16.08 -8.62 3.01
CA SER A 163 15.64 -9.98 3.37
C SER A 163 14.11 -10.08 3.53
N GLN A 164 13.46 -9.09 4.13
CA GLN A 164 12.01 -9.06 4.21
C GLN A 164 11.37 -8.96 2.82
N LEU A 165 11.91 -8.14 1.92
CA LEU A 165 11.42 -7.98 0.55
C LEU A 165 11.49 -9.31 -0.21
N GLU A 166 12.69 -9.91 -0.28
CA GLU A 166 12.94 -11.16 -0.99
C GLU A 166 12.01 -12.29 -0.50
N ARG A 167 11.87 -12.42 0.83
CA ARG A 167 11.11 -13.51 1.46
C ARG A 167 9.60 -13.28 1.56
N SER A 168 9.12 -12.05 1.33
CA SER A 168 7.69 -11.71 1.39
C SER A 168 7.04 -11.56 0.02
N MET A 169 7.84 -11.57 -1.05
CA MET A 169 7.36 -11.33 -2.41
C MET A 169 7.14 -12.64 -3.16
N PRO A 170 5.90 -13.00 -3.53
CA PRO A 170 5.63 -14.18 -4.34
C PRO A 170 6.30 -14.13 -5.73
N ASP A 171 6.58 -15.29 -6.30
CA ASP A 171 7.13 -15.40 -7.66
C ASP A 171 6.24 -14.72 -8.71
N ALA A 172 4.91 -14.80 -8.55
CA ALA A 172 3.92 -14.18 -9.42
C ALA A 172 3.86 -12.65 -9.33
N SER A 173 4.65 -12.01 -8.44
CA SER A 173 4.69 -10.56 -8.27
C SER A 173 5.21 -9.85 -9.50
N ASN A 174 4.52 -8.77 -9.88
CA ASN A 174 4.88 -7.88 -10.98
C ASN A 174 4.37 -6.45 -10.73
N ASP A 175 4.62 -5.55 -11.68
CA ASP A 175 4.25 -4.14 -11.60
C ASP A 175 2.73 -3.88 -11.59
N LEU A 176 1.91 -4.84 -11.97
CA LEU A 176 0.45 -4.72 -12.01
C LEU A 176 -0.23 -5.20 -10.73
N ASN A 177 0.41 -6.08 -9.98
CA ASN A 177 -0.21 -6.74 -8.83
C ASN A 177 0.52 -6.56 -7.50
N THR A 178 1.70 -5.92 -7.49
CA THR A 178 2.52 -5.79 -6.27
C THR A 178 3.07 -4.38 -6.12
N ILE A 179 2.91 -3.84 -4.93
CA ILE A 179 3.43 -2.56 -4.47
C ILE A 179 4.22 -2.84 -3.20
N ILE A 180 5.36 -2.19 -3.02
CA ILE A 180 6.16 -2.29 -1.80
C ILE A 180 5.94 -1.04 -0.95
N ALA A 181 5.78 -1.20 0.36
CA ALA A 181 5.75 -0.08 1.31
C ALA A 181 6.90 -0.23 2.30
N TYR A 182 7.81 0.75 2.32
CA TYR A 182 8.89 0.82 3.29
C TYR A 182 8.43 1.55 4.54
N GLU A 183 8.43 0.85 5.65
CA GLU A 183 8.01 1.34 6.97
C GLU A 183 9.23 1.41 7.90
N PRO A 184 9.90 2.57 8.09
CA PRO A 184 10.85 2.72 9.20
C PRO A 184 10.07 2.62 10.51
N VAL A 185 9.99 1.41 11.11
CA VAL A 185 9.09 1.11 12.25
C VAL A 185 9.34 2.04 13.42
N TRP A 186 10.59 2.41 13.65
CA TRP A 186 11.02 3.35 14.68
C TRP A 186 10.51 4.80 14.49
N ALA A 187 10.03 5.13 13.29
CA ALA A 187 9.49 6.45 12.96
C ALA A 187 7.95 6.46 12.93
N ILE A 188 7.28 5.31 13.04
CA ILE A 188 5.82 5.23 12.99
C ILE A 188 5.22 5.63 14.33
N GLY A 189 4.44 6.72 14.36
CA GLY A 189 3.73 7.16 15.57
C GLY A 189 4.62 7.77 16.67
N THR A 190 5.94 7.82 16.47
CA THR A 190 6.90 8.30 17.49
C THR A 190 7.23 9.80 17.37
N GLY A 191 6.85 10.42 16.26
CA GLY A 191 7.27 11.79 15.92
C GLY A 191 8.69 11.88 15.35
N LYS A 192 9.48 10.80 15.36
CA LYS A 192 10.78 10.72 14.68
C LYS A 192 10.55 10.70 13.16
N VAL A 193 11.40 11.36 12.40
CA VAL A 193 11.36 11.36 10.93
C VAL A 193 12.76 11.02 10.42
N PRO A 194 12.91 10.01 9.54
CA PRO A 194 14.17 9.78 8.85
C PRO A 194 14.58 11.01 8.04
N THR A 195 15.86 11.19 7.81
CA THR A 195 16.31 12.21 6.86
C THR A 195 15.87 11.85 5.44
N LEU A 196 15.75 12.85 4.57
CA LEU A 196 15.44 12.61 3.14
C LEU A 196 16.50 11.70 2.49
N GLU A 197 17.74 11.81 2.94
CA GLU A 197 18.85 10.98 2.48
C GLU A 197 18.68 9.52 2.91
N ASP A 198 18.30 9.26 4.17
CA ASP A 198 18.00 7.91 4.66
C ASP A 198 16.85 7.28 3.83
N ILE A 199 15.77 8.04 3.59
CA ILE A 199 14.65 7.56 2.79
C ILE A 199 15.10 7.22 1.37
N ALA A 200 15.80 8.13 0.71
CA ALA A 200 16.30 7.93 -0.66
C ALA A 200 17.23 6.73 -0.75
N HIS A 201 18.10 6.55 0.24
CA HIS A 201 19.03 5.43 0.30
C HIS A 201 18.31 4.09 0.37
N VAL A 202 17.37 3.92 1.31
CA VAL A 202 16.63 2.66 1.49
C VAL A 202 15.74 2.38 0.27
N HIS A 203 15.04 3.37 -0.27
CA HIS A 203 14.20 3.20 -1.47
C HIS A 203 15.03 2.75 -2.68
N ARG A 204 16.23 3.31 -2.87
CA ARG A 204 17.18 2.86 -3.91
C ARG A 204 17.62 1.42 -3.69
N ARG A 205 17.88 1.01 -2.45
CA ARG A 205 18.23 -0.39 -2.14
C ARG A 205 17.06 -1.33 -2.48
N ILE A 206 15.84 -0.99 -2.10
CA ILE A 206 14.64 -1.74 -2.47
C ILE A 206 14.53 -1.86 -4.00
N ARG A 207 14.73 -0.76 -4.75
CA ARG A 207 14.71 -0.77 -6.22
C ARG A 207 15.75 -1.71 -6.81
N ASN A 208 16.95 -1.75 -6.24
CA ASN A 208 18.01 -2.65 -6.68
C ASN A 208 17.67 -4.13 -6.45
N VAL A 209 17.09 -4.48 -5.30
CA VAL A 209 16.61 -5.84 -5.04
C VAL A 209 15.51 -6.22 -6.02
N LEU A 210 14.51 -5.35 -6.24
CA LEU A 210 13.46 -5.58 -7.23
C LEU A 210 14.03 -5.82 -8.63
N LYS A 211 15.12 -5.12 -9.00
CA LYS A 211 15.79 -5.30 -10.29
C LYS A 211 16.48 -6.67 -10.39
N GLN A 212 17.06 -7.14 -9.30
CA GLN A 212 17.69 -8.47 -9.23
C GLN A 212 16.64 -9.58 -9.33
N GLU A 213 15.53 -9.45 -8.59
CA GLU A 213 14.49 -10.48 -8.49
C GLU A 213 13.54 -10.51 -9.70
N LYS A 214 13.19 -9.39 -10.27
CA LYS A 214 12.13 -9.26 -11.32
C LYS A 214 12.63 -8.73 -12.64
N GLY A 215 13.89 -8.40 -12.75
CA GLY A 215 14.47 -7.78 -13.94
C GLY A 215 14.18 -6.28 -14.06
N LYS A 216 14.91 -5.62 -14.99
CA LYS A 216 14.88 -4.15 -15.14
C LYS A 216 13.49 -3.62 -15.50
N ASP A 217 12.81 -4.26 -16.45
CA ASP A 217 11.55 -3.73 -17.02
C ASP A 217 10.40 -3.74 -16.02
N ILE A 218 10.27 -4.81 -15.22
CA ILE A 218 9.26 -4.92 -14.17
C ILE A 218 9.62 -4.00 -13.00
N SER A 219 10.86 -4.09 -12.52
CA SER A 219 11.29 -3.33 -11.36
C SER A 219 11.14 -1.82 -11.55
N GLN A 220 11.39 -1.30 -12.73
CA GLN A 220 11.22 0.13 -13.02
C GLN A 220 9.77 0.61 -12.99
N LYS A 221 8.80 -0.30 -13.09
CA LYS A 221 7.37 0.01 -13.06
C LYS A 221 6.73 -0.29 -11.70
N MET A 222 7.31 -1.18 -10.91
CA MET A 222 6.83 -1.47 -9.55
C MET A 222 6.94 -0.22 -8.67
N ARG A 223 5.87 0.09 -7.95
CA ARG A 223 5.81 1.25 -7.05
C ARG A 223 6.37 0.92 -5.67
N ILE A 224 7.12 1.87 -5.12
CA ILE A 224 7.66 1.82 -3.76
C ILE A 224 7.07 3.02 -2.99
N LEU A 225 6.31 2.74 -1.96
CA LEU A 225 5.69 3.75 -1.10
C LEU A 225 6.55 3.97 0.15
N TYR A 226 6.59 5.21 0.60
CA TYR A 226 7.11 5.53 1.92
C TYR A 226 6.00 5.40 2.96
N GLY A 227 6.22 4.55 3.98
CA GLY A 227 5.25 4.22 5.04
C GLY A 227 5.56 4.84 6.40
N GLY A 228 6.52 5.75 6.50
CA GLY A 228 6.77 6.51 7.71
C GLY A 228 5.79 7.68 7.88
N SER A 229 6.14 8.62 8.76
CA SER A 229 5.29 9.77 9.05
C SER A 229 5.21 10.74 7.87
N VAL A 230 4.08 10.73 7.15
CA VAL A 230 3.76 11.68 6.08
C VAL A 230 2.65 12.61 6.53
N LYS A 231 2.90 13.91 6.38
CA LYS A 231 1.95 15.01 6.68
C LYS A 231 1.91 15.98 5.50
N PRO A 232 0.89 16.84 5.37
CA PRO A 232 0.84 17.86 4.30
C PRO A 232 2.10 18.71 4.16
N ASP A 233 2.79 18.99 5.27
CA ASP A 233 3.95 19.88 5.31
C ASP A 233 5.23 19.25 4.77
N ASN A 234 5.46 17.93 4.98
CA ASN A 234 6.66 17.23 4.53
C ASN A 234 6.47 16.40 3.24
N ALA A 235 5.23 16.21 2.80
CA ALA A 235 4.88 15.33 1.70
C ALA A 235 5.59 15.73 0.39
N LYS A 236 5.70 17.02 0.09
CA LYS A 236 6.31 17.51 -1.15
C LYS A 236 7.79 17.11 -1.26
N GLU A 237 8.55 17.27 -0.18
CA GLU A 237 9.97 16.91 -0.15
C GLU A 237 10.17 15.41 -0.26
N ILE A 238 9.38 14.61 0.47
CA ILE A 238 9.42 13.15 0.41
C ILE A 238 9.11 12.67 -1.01
N PHE A 239 8.06 13.20 -1.66
CA PHE A 239 7.68 12.79 -3.01
C PHE A 239 8.63 13.29 -4.11
N SER A 240 9.53 14.24 -3.81
CA SER A 240 10.57 14.66 -4.76
C SER A 240 11.69 13.62 -4.94
N LEU A 241 11.82 12.67 -4.02
CA LEU A 241 12.83 11.62 -4.06
C LEU A 241 12.56 10.63 -5.21
N GLU A 242 13.61 10.20 -5.93
CA GLU A 242 13.53 9.47 -7.19
C GLU A 242 12.70 8.17 -7.10
N ASP A 243 12.93 7.35 -6.09
CA ASP A 243 12.30 6.03 -5.93
C ASP A 243 11.16 6.02 -4.90
N VAL A 244 10.66 7.20 -4.49
CA VAL A 244 9.46 7.31 -3.67
C VAL A 244 8.25 7.52 -4.57
N ASP A 245 7.43 6.51 -4.79
CA ASP A 245 6.30 6.51 -5.72
C ASP A 245 4.96 6.83 -5.04
N GLY A 246 5.01 7.42 -3.85
CA GLY A 246 3.85 7.79 -3.05
C GLY A 246 4.02 7.43 -1.59
N ALA A 247 2.91 7.27 -0.88
CA ALA A 247 2.93 7.00 0.55
C ALA A 247 1.88 5.99 1.00
N LEU A 248 2.22 5.25 2.07
CA LEU A 248 1.26 4.54 2.90
C LEU A 248 1.03 5.38 4.17
N VAL A 249 -0.10 6.09 4.22
CA VAL A 249 -0.42 7.13 5.20
C VAL A 249 -1.24 6.55 6.34
N GLY A 250 -0.77 6.67 7.58
CA GLY A 250 -1.51 6.26 8.78
C GLY A 250 -2.55 7.29 9.23
N GLY A 251 -2.39 7.85 10.43
CA GLY A 251 -3.36 8.73 11.10
C GLY A 251 -3.87 9.91 10.27
N ALA A 252 -3.03 10.51 9.43
CA ALA A 252 -3.46 11.61 8.55
C ALA A 252 -4.49 11.16 7.49
N SER A 253 -4.65 9.85 7.23
CA SER A 253 -5.68 9.34 6.32
C SER A 253 -7.08 9.27 6.92
N LEU A 254 -7.22 9.45 8.23
CA LEU A 254 -8.51 9.47 8.93
C LEU A 254 -9.29 10.76 8.72
N LYS A 255 -8.63 11.83 8.28
CA LYS A 255 -9.22 13.13 7.98
C LYS A 255 -9.10 13.41 6.48
N ALA A 256 -10.24 13.69 5.85
CA ALA A 256 -10.30 13.93 4.42
C ALA A 256 -9.37 15.09 4.00
N ASP A 257 -9.38 16.19 4.74
CA ASP A 257 -8.59 17.38 4.40
C ASP A 257 -7.09 17.07 4.41
N ASP A 258 -6.58 16.35 5.42
CA ASP A 258 -5.18 16.00 5.52
C ASP A 258 -4.78 15.05 4.39
N PHE A 259 -5.57 14.00 4.15
CA PHE A 259 -5.31 13.00 3.11
C PHE A 259 -5.31 13.63 1.71
N ILE A 260 -6.31 14.49 1.41
CA ILE A 260 -6.41 15.22 0.15
C ILE A 260 -5.22 16.17 -0.02
N ASN A 261 -4.81 16.87 1.04
CA ASN A 261 -3.67 17.78 0.97
C ASN A 261 -2.35 17.04 0.74
N ILE A 262 -2.15 15.87 1.33
CA ILE A 262 -1.02 14.99 1.00
C ILE A 262 -1.07 14.58 -0.48
N ALA A 263 -2.23 14.15 -0.98
CA ALA A 263 -2.39 13.73 -2.37
C ALA A 263 -2.13 14.87 -3.37
N LYS A 264 -2.52 16.10 -3.06
CA LYS A 264 -2.20 17.29 -3.87
C LYS A 264 -0.70 17.53 -4.00
N LYS A 265 0.09 17.23 -2.95
CA LYS A 265 1.56 17.41 -3.01
C LYS A 265 2.23 16.37 -3.95
N ALA A 266 1.59 15.22 -4.18
CA ALA A 266 2.08 14.23 -5.12
C ALA A 266 1.96 14.65 -6.60
N GLN A 267 1.09 15.59 -6.94
CA GLN A 267 0.88 16.09 -8.31
C GLN A 267 2.13 16.75 -8.90
N THR A 268 2.95 17.41 -8.06
CA THR A 268 4.17 18.10 -8.52
C THR A 268 5.25 17.15 -9.06
N ARG A 269 5.14 15.84 -8.83
CA ARG A 269 6.05 14.83 -9.39
C ARG A 269 5.65 14.36 -10.80
N CYS A 270 4.37 14.47 -11.13
CA CYS A 270 3.82 13.98 -12.41
C CYS A 270 3.91 15.02 -13.53
N SER A 271 4.21 16.27 -13.20
CA SER A 271 4.51 17.36 -14.11
C SER A 271 6.00 17.40 -14.39
#